data_326149d9ec4e0893f707b38b02439356
#
_entry.id   326149d9ec4e0893f707b38b02439356
#
_cell.length_a   1.000
_cell.length_b   1.000
_cell.length_c   1.000
_cell.angle_alpha   90.00
_cell.angle_beta   90.00
_cell.angle_gamma   90.00
#
_symmetry.space_group_name_H-M   'P 1'
#
loop_
_entity.id
_entity.type
_entity.pdbx_description
1 polymer ?
#
loop_
_entity_poly.entity_id
_entity_poly.type
_entity_poly.pdbx_seq_one_letter_code
_entity_poly.pdbx_strand_id
1 'polypeptide(L)'
;MITIIKKSNRFLLIVISGLLCFALAACRGTHSLDSTLILSVLSDPKTFNYVLSKESPNIFSLTYEGLITENPLTGKKEPQQAESWTISEDHLRLTFKLRADLKWSDGQPLTVDDVIFTYNDIYLNPEIPFNGRDGLRVGQKQTLPKVRKINAQQVEFTISEPFAPFLDAASYPILPKHILEKFSKGKGQDGRPKFLSIWGVDTPAEQIVVNGPYKLKNYQTNERLIFEKNPYYWKKGLPHIQQVVWSIVESTDTSLIQFRSGGLDSIAVSPDYFSLLKREEKKGNFTIYNGGPAYGTSFVSFNLNQGSRNGKPLVDPIKSRWFNTLEFRQAVAYAIDRERMINNVFRGLGEVQDSDISKQSPFYDKNLKGYQYNIEKAKSLLLSKGFKYNEKQELFDSQGNRVNFSLITNAGNKIREAMGAQIKQDLEKIGIKVDFSPINFNVLVDRLSNSLDWDCFLLGFTGGNEPNDGANVWFTDGSLHSFNQKPQPGAQPIQGQIFTDWEKQIANLYIQGAKELDFEKRKAIYNKTQQIISQYLPYIYLVNPYSMTAMSNRIEGVKYSALGGGFWNIEKLQLADKK
;
A
#
# COMPACT_ATOMS: atom_id res chain seq x y z
N MET A 1 -14.00 23.54 76.69
CA MET A 1 -13.74 22.31 75.96
C MET A 1 -14.10 22.39 74.45
N ILE A 2 -14.98 23.28 74.02
CA ILE A 2 -15.41 23.40 72.59
C ILE A 2 -14.43 24.20 71.71
N THR A 3 -13.59 25.07 72.28
CA THR A 3 -12.65 25.92 71.49
C THR A 3 -11.38 25.22 71.05
N ILE A 4 -10.99 24.13 71.71
CA ILE A 4 -9.75 23.37 71.35
C ILE A 4 -10.00 22.41 70.18
N ILE A 5 -11.22 21.89 70.06
CA ILE A 5 -11.58 20.96 68.97
C ILE A 5 -11.67 21.68 67.62
N LYS A 6 -12.04 22.96 67.55
CA LYS A 6 -12.10 23.75 66.29
C LYS A 6 -10.70 24.08 65.69
N LYS A 7 -9.65 24.20 66.53
CA LYS A 7 -8.28 24.48 66.06
C LYS A 7 -7.62 23.20 65.49
N SER A 8 -7.89 22.02 66.08
CA SER A 8 -7.36 20.75 65.62
C SER A 8 -7.88 20.35 64.22
N ASN A 9 -9.18 20.56 63.96
CA ASN A 9 -9.77 20.24 62.67
C ASN A 9 -9.31 21.17 61.52
N ARG A 10 -8.95 22.44 61.82
CA ARG A 10 -8.40 23.34 60.81
C ARG A 10 -6.92 22.97 60.43
N PHE A 11 -6.14 22.50 61.40
CA PHE A 11 -4.78 22.05 61.14
C PHE A 11 -4.76 20.74 60.35
N LEU A 12 -5.68 19.82 60.64
CA LEU A 12 -5.83 18.55 59.89
C LEU A 12 -6.30 18.79 58.44
N LEU A 13 -7.22 19.73 58.21
CA LEU A 13 -7.69 20.13 56.89
C LEU A 13 -6.58 20.79 56.04
N ILE A 14 -5.73 21.60 56.65
CA ILE A 14 -4.58 22.22 55.93
C ILE A 14 -3.52 21.19 55.60
N VAL A 15 -3.24 20.21 56.45
CA VAL A 15 -2.29 19.12 56.19
C VAL A 15 -2.83 18.19 55.13
N ILE A 16 -4.12 17.85 55.12
CA ILE A 16 -4.73 17.01 54.08
C ILE A 16 -4.81 17.77 52.74
N SER A 17 -5.11 19.07 52.71
CA SER A 17 -5.03 19.88 51.49
C SER A 17 -3.59 20.00 50.95
N GLY A 18 -2.60 20.15 51.81
CA GLY A 18 -1.19 20.18 51.46
C GLY A 18 -0.70 18.84 50.87
N LEU A 19 -1.11 17.71 51.44
CA LEU A 19 -0.81 16.37 50.96
C LEU A 19 -1.51 16.06 49.63
N LEU A 20 -2.76 16.51 49.42
CA LEU A 20 -3.46 16.40 48.13
C LEU A 20 -2.78 17.24 47.02
N CYS A 21 -2.32 18.46 47.35
CA CYS A 21 -1.57 19.28 46.40
C CYS A 21 -0.20 18.67 46.04
N PHE A 22 0.49 18.01 47.00
CA PHE A 22 1.74 17.30 46.73
C PHE A 22 1.53 15.99 45.93
N ALA A 23 0.43 15.28 46.19
CA ALA A 23 0.08 14.08 45.39
C ALA A 23 -0.31 14.42 43.94
N LEU A 24 -0.97 15.57 43.73
CA LEU A 24 -1.28 16.08 42.39
C LEU A 24 -0.05 16.63 41.64
N ALA A 25 0.98 17.09 42.35
CA ALA A 25 2.26 17.49 41.75
C ALA A 25 3.18 16.32 41.43
N ALA A 26 3.10 15.19 42.16
CA ALA A 26 3.90 13.99 41.92
C ALA A 26 3.38 13.15 40.74
N CYS A 27 2.14 13.32 40.28
CA CYS A 27 1.60 12.67 39.07
C CYS A 27 1.85 13.42 37.76
N ARG A 28 2.59 14.53 37.77
CA ARG A 28 3.17 15.09 36.56
C ARG A 28 4.42 14.32 36.18
N GLY A 29 4.26 13.12 35.72
CA GLY A 29 5.18 12.53 34.76
C GLY A 29 5.12 13.43 33.53
N THR A 30 6.05 14.36 33.42
CA THR A 30 6.25 15.23 32.27
C THR A 30 6.74 14.38 31.09
N HIS A 31 5.88 13.56 30.49
CA HIS A 31 6.01 13.27 29.08
C HIS A 31 5.54 14.56 28.38
N SER A 32 6.49 15.43 28.06
CA SER A 32 6.21 16.64 27.32
C SER A 32 5.59 16.20 25.98
N LEU A 33 4.34 16.57 25.73
CA LEU A 33 3.67 16.44 24.44
C LEU A 33 4.52 17.08 23.32
N ASP A 34 5.47 17.93 23.69
CA ASP A 34 6.37 18.66 22.79
C ASP A 34 7.35 17.76 22.03
N SER A 35 7.69 16.56 22.56
CA SER A 35 8.60 15.60 21.91
C SER A 35 7.91 14.45 21.16
N THR A 36 6.58 14.49 21.06
CA THR A 36 5.74 13.43 20.46
C THR A 36 5.12 13.91 19.15
N LEU A 37 5.34 13.15 18.07
CA LEU A 37 4.65 13.32 16.80
C LEU A 37 3.36 12.49 16.82
N ILE A 38 2.20 13.13 16.58
CA ILE A 38 0.90 12.48 16.64
C ILE A 38 0.28 12.44 15.24
N LEU A 39 0.08 11.24 14.71
CA LEU A 39 -0.52 10.96 13.41
C LEU A 39 -1.79 10.13 13.59
N SER A 40 -2.59 10.00 12.52
CA SER A 40 -3.75 9.10 12.53
C SER A 40 -3.64 8.03 11.45
N VAL A 41 -4.26 6.88 11.73
CA VAL A 41 -4.49 5.77 10.79
C VAL A 41 -5.95 5.35 10.87
N LEU A 42 -6.49 4.81 9.75
CA LEU A 42 -7.92 4.51 9.65
C LEU A 42 -8.33 3.19 10.31
N SER A 43 -7.39 2.31 10.60
CA SER A 43 -7.69 0.99 11.15
C SER A 43 -6.51 0.41 11.91
N ASP A 44 -6.80 -0.59 12.73
CA ASP A 44 -5.78 -1.41 13.38
C ASP A 44 -4.93 -2.17 12.37
N PRO A 45 -3.64 -2.42 12.69
CA PRO A 45 -2.85 -3.40 11.94
C PRO A 45 -3.44 -4.79 12.17
N LYS A 46 -3.29 -5.68 11.19
CA LYS A 46 -3.72 -7.07 11.31
C LYS A 46 -2.62 -8.00 11.76
N THR A 47 -1.40 -7.55 11.62
CA THR A 47 -0.20 -8.30 11.97
C THR A 47 0.96 -7.35 12.15
N PHE A 48 1.89 -7.71 13.01
CA PHE A 48 3.20 -7.09 13.12
C PHE A 48 4.28 -7.84 12.32
N ASN A 49 3.86 -8.83 11.51
CA ASN A 49 4.75 -9.54 10.60
C ASN A 49 4.75 -8.84 9.23
N TYR A 50 5.86 -8.21 8.88
CA TYR A 50 6.05 -7.50 7.61
C TYR A 50 5.66 -8.36 6.38
N VAL A 51 6.07 -9.62 6.38
CA VAL A 51 5.91 -10.51 5.22
C VAL A 51 4.45 -10.87 4.94
N LEU A 52 3.63 -10.88 5.99
CA LEU A 52 2.22 -11.26 5.93
C LEU A 52 1.28 -10.06 5.80
N SER A 53 1.81 -8.84 5.99
CA SER A 53 1.01 -7.62 5.88
C SER A 53 0.71 -7.32 4.42
N LYS A 54 -0.57 -7.08 4.13
CA LYS A 54 -1.09 -6.76 2.79
C LYS A 54 -1.85 -5.44 2.74
N GLU A 55 -1.98 -4.78 3.89
CA GLU A 55 -2.80 -3.59 4.05
C GLU A 55 -2.01 -2.38 4.54
N SER A 56 -2.65 -1.21 4.40
CA SER A 56 -2.31 0.02 5.12
C SER A 56 -3.12 0.07 6.43
N PRO A 57 -2.52 0.56 7.52
CA PRO A 57 -1.31 1.37 7.60
C PRO A 57 -0.01 0.54 7.59
N ASN A 58 0.98 1.07 6.89
CA ASN A 58 2.29 0.44 6.82
C ASN A 58 3.18 0.91 7.99
N ILE A 59 3.06 0.24 9.13
CA ILE A 59 3.89 0.52 10.32
C ILE A 59 5.37 0.21 10.10
N PHE A 60 5.69 -0.58 9.08
CA PHE A 60 7.04 -1.09 8.83
C PHE A 60 7.97 -0.03 8.27
N SER A 61 7.43 1.04 7.68
CA SER A 61 8.21 2.21 7.24
C SER A 61 8.93 2.93 8.39
N LEU A 62 8.44 2.79 9.63
CA LEU A 62 9.07 3.33 10.83
C LEU A 62 10.06 2.34 11.46
N THR A 63 9.82 1.04 11.28
CA THR A 63 10.42 -0.01 12.10
C THR A 63 11.47 -0.85 11.38
N TYR A 64 11.46 -0.88 10.05
CA TYR A 64 12.40 -1.68 9.27
C TYR A 64 13.14 -0.89 8.22
N GLU A 65 14.37 -1.33 7.94
CA GLU A 65 15.20 -0.86 6.84
C GLU A 65 15.76 -2.06 6.05
N GLY A 66 16.00 -1.82 4.73
CA GLY A 66 16.66 -2.75 3.83
C GLY A 66 18.16 -2.50 3.70
N LEU A 67 18.81 -3.15 2.74
CA LEU A 67 20.22 -2.89 2.42
C LEU A 67 20.41 -1.49 1.84
N ILE A 68 19.49 -1.06 1.00
CA ILE A 68 19.45 0.25 0.35
C ILE A 68 18.05 0.85 0.45
N THR A 69 17.92 2.12 0.12
CA THR A 69 16.64 2.82 -0.01
C THR A 69 16.59 3.63 -1.29
N GLU A 70 15.41 4.05 -1.71
CA GLU A 70 15.24 5.05 -2.77
C GLU A 70 14.98 6.43 -2.16
N ASN A 71 15.70 7.44 -2.64
CA ASN A 71 15.38 8.82 -2.32
C ASN A 71 14.16 9.27 -3.14
N PRO A 72 13.00 9.55 -2.52
CA PRO A 72 11.76 9.79 -3.25
C PRO A 72 11.70 11.17 -3.93
N LEU A 73 12.71 12.03 -3.74
CA LEU A 73 12.83 13.30 -4.43
C LEU A 73 13.64 13.17 -5.73
N THR A 74 14.59 12.24 -5.76
CA THR A 74 15.56 12.11 -6.86
C THR A 74 15.43 10.81 -7.63
N GLY A 75 14.72 9.81 -7.09
CA GLY A 75 14.64 8.45 -7.62
C GLY A 75 15.95 7.66 -7.50
N LYS A 76 16.99 8.23 -6.87
CA LYS A 76 18.30 7.57 -6.74
C LYS A 76 18.31 6.58 -5.58
N LYS A 77 18.98 5.45 -5.80
CA LYS A 77 19.26 4.49 -4.73
C LYS A 77 20.36 5.03 -3.81
N GLU A 78 20.13 4.93 -2.50
CA GLU A 78 21.02 5.40 -1.45
C GLU A 78 21.37 4.25 -0.49
N PRO A 79 22.63 4.23 0.06
CA PRO A 79 23.03 3.25 1.07
C PRO A 79 22.18 3.35 2.34
N GLN A 80 21.78 2.18 2.89
CA GLN A 80 21.05 2.10 4.17
C GLN A 80 21.79 1.15 5.13
N GLN A 81 21.36 -0.09 5.33
CA GLN A 81 22.14 -1.06 6.14
C GLN A 81 23.44 -1.48 5.42
N ALA A 82 23.48 -1.50 4.09
CA ALA A 82 24.73 -1.57 3.35
C ALA A 82 25.38 -0.17 3.28
N GLU A 83 26.70 -0.12 3.39
CA GLU A 83 27.47 1.12 3.17
C GLU A 83 27.78 1.35 1.69
N SER A 84 27.84 0.26 0.90
CA SER A 84 28.12 0.29 -0.54
C SER A 84 27.67 -1.00 -1.21
N TRP A 85 27.62 -0.96 -2.53
CA TRP A 85 27.38 -2.14 -3.36
C TRP A 85 28.18 -2.06 -4.66
N THR A 86 28.39 -3.21 -5.30
CA THR A 86 29.01 -3.34 -6.63
C THR A 86 28.20 -4.29 -7.49
N ILE A 87 28.13 -3.99 -8.80
CA ILE A 87 27.53 -4.85 -9.81
C ILE A 87 28.66 -5.36 -10.69
N SER A 88 28.72 -6.68 -10.94
CA SER A 88 29.72 -7.28 -11.82
C SER A 88 29.54 -6.82 -13.28
N GLU A 89 30.61 -6.89 -14.10
CA GLU A 89 30.58 -6.49 -15.52
C GLU A 89 29.55 -7.25 -16.35
N ASP A 90 29.31 -8.53 -16.01
CA ASP A 90 28.29 -9.36 -16.65
C ASP A 90 26.86 -9.06 -16.17
N HIS A 91 26.70 -8.15 -15.22
CA HIS A 91 25.43 -7.78 -14.55
C HIS A 91 24.70 -8.97 -13.90
N LEU A 92 25.40 -10.04 -13.53
CA LEU A 92 24.81 -11.23 -12.94
C LEU A 92 25.03 -11.32 -11.42
N ARG A 93 25.91 -10.51 -10.86
CA ARG A 93 26.22 -10.51 -9.42
C ARG A 93 26.13 -9.11 -8.84
N LEU A 94 25.44 -9.01 -7.73
CA LEU A 94 25.31 -7.79 -6.94
C LEU A 94 25.84 -8.08 -5.54
N THR A 95 26.94 -7.42 -5.17
CA THR A 95 27.59 -7.59 -3.86
C THR A 95 27.35 -6.37 -3.00
N PHE A 96 26.77 -6.56 -1.82
CA PHE A 96 26.61 -5.52 -0.82
C PHE A 96 27.64 -5.68 0.29
N LYS A 97 28.17 -4.55 0.74
CA LYS A 97 28.99 -4.47 1.95
C LYS A 97 28.15 -3.84 3.07
N LEU A 98 27.90 -4.60 4.13
CA LEU A 98 27.18 -4.13 5.31
C LEU A 98 28.06 -3.15 6.11
N ARG A 99 27.40 -2.20 6.76
CA ARG A 99 28.05 -1.34 7.76
C ARG A 99 28.57 -2.20 8.91
N ALA A 100 29.64 -1.74 9.54
CA ALA A 100 30.10 -2.33 10.78
C ALA A 100 29.14 -1.98 11.94
N ASP A 101 29.16 -2.83 12.97
CA ASP A 101 28.48 -2.59 14.26
C ASP A 101 26.96 -2.36 14.18
N LEU A 102 26.30 -2.87 13.14
CA LEU A 102 24.85 -2.87 13.06
C LEU A 102 24.22 -3.71 14.17
N LYS A 103 23.11 -3.22 14.71
CA LYS A 103 22.38 -3.91 15.79
C LYS A 103 20.89 -3.90 15.55
N TRP A 104 20.24 -4.92 16.03
CA TRP A 104 18.80 -5.00 16.20
C TRP A 104 18.33 -4.17 17.40
N SER A 105 17.03 -3.93 17.51
CA SER A 105 16.44 -3.14 18.62
C SER A 105 16.54 -3.79 19.99
N ASP A 106 16.89 -5.07 20.07
CA ASP A 106 17.21 -5.81 21.29
C ASP A 106 18.73 -5.81 21.63
N GLY A 107 19.53 -5.15 20.81
CA GLY A 107 20.99 -5.02 20.99
C GLY A 107 21.82 -6.14 20.37
N GLN A 108 21.19 -7.20 19.84
CA GLN A 108 21.90 -8.27 19.12
C GLN A 108 22.52 -7.74 17.82
N PRO A 109 23.67 -8.28 17.39
CA PRO A 109 24.29 -7.89 16.12
C PRO A 109 23.38 -8.19 14.92
N LEU A 110 23.24 -7.23 13.98
CA LEU A 110 22.70 -7.47 12.66
C LEU A 110 23.87 -7.79 11.71
N THR A 111 23.80 -8.93 11.07
CA THR A 111 24.91 -9.49 10.29
C THR A 111 24.48 -9.92 8.89
N VAL A 112 25.46 -10.33 8.09
CA VAL A 112 25.20 -10.97 6.76
C VAL A 112 24.32 -12.20 6.88
N ASP A 113 24.36 -12.92 8.01
CA ASP A 113 23.55 -14.11 8.21
C ASP A 113 22.04 -13.79 8.35
N ASP A 114 21.69 -12.59 8.82
CA ASP A 114 20.31 -12.09 8.83
C ASP A 114 19.82 -11.80 7.41
N VAL A 115 20.68 -11.22 6.56
CA VAL A 115 20.35 -10.98 5.14
C VAL A 115 20.09 -12.29 4.41
N ILE A 116 20.99 -13.28 4.58
CA ILE A 116 20.86 -14.60 3.94
C ILE A 116 19.57 -15.28 4.40
N PHE A 117 19.31 -15.29 5.70
CA PHE A 117 18.09 -15.84 6.27
C PHE A 117 16.85 -15.16 5.67
N THR A 118 16.84 -13.83 5.65
CA THR A 118 15.72 -13.04 5.14
C THR A 118 15.35 -13.43 3.71
N TYR A 119 16.36 -13.51 2.84
CA TYR A 119 16.09 -13.86 1.44
C TYR A 119 15.85 -15.36 1.26
N ASN A 120 16.77 -16.23 1.67
CA ASN A 120 16.69 -17.66 1.34
C ASN A 120 15.57 -18.39 2.10
N ASP A 121 15.41 -18.10 3.39
CA ASP A 121 14.45 -18.85 4.25
C ASP A 121 13.05 -18.21 4.27
N ILE A 122 12.93 -16.90 3.94
CA ILE A 122 11.65 -16.19 4.00
C ILE A 122 11.19 -15.74 2.61
N TYR A 123 11.86 -14.78 1.95
CA TYR A 123 11.35 -14.17 0.73
C TYR A 123 11.31 -15.12 -0.46
N LEU A 124 12.30 -15.98 -0.59
CA LEU A 124 12.41 -16.96 -1.68
C LEU A 124 11.74 -18.30 -1.34
N ASN A 125 11.27 -18.50 -0.10
CA ASN A 125 10.60 -19.71 0.33
C ASN A 125 9.16 -19.77 -0.21
N PRO A 126 8.81 -20.77 -1.06
CA PRO A 126 7.48 -20.86 -1.66
C PRO A 126 6.35 -21.14 -0.65
N GLU A 127 6.66 -21.68 0.54
CA GLU A 127 5.68 -21.93 1.59
C GLU A 127 5.26 -20.65 2.34
N ILE A 128 5.98 -19.53 2.16
CA ILE A 128 5.70 -18.25 2.80
C ILE A 128 5.08 -17.31 1.76
N PRO A 129 3.87 -16.77 1.97
CA PRO A 129 3.17 -15.94 0.98
C PRO A 129 3.69 -14.51 0.96
N PHE A 130 4.90 -14.30 0.47
CA PHE A 130 5.50 -12.98 0.29
C PHE A 130 5.13 -12.38 -1.07
N ASN A 131 4.35 -11.30 -1.08
CA ASN A 131 3.88 -10.65 -2.31
C ASN A 131 5.01 -10.06 -3.17
N GLY A 132 6.12 -9.63 -2.56
CA GLY A 132 7.29 -9.11 -3.27
C GLY A 132 8.09 -10.15 -4.05
N ARG A 133 7.82 -11.47 -3.86
CA ARG A 133 8.56 -12.54 -4.56
C ARG A 133 8.41 -12.45 -6.07
N ASP A 134 7.27 -12.05 -6.57
CA ASP A 134 7.05 -11.95 -8.01
C ASP A 134 7.98 -10.92 -8.64
N GLY A 135 8.30 -9.82 -7.95
CA GLY A 135 9.30 -8.84 -8.35
C GLY A 135 10.76 -9.33 -8.31
N LEU A 136 11.01 -10.50 -7.68
CA LEU A 136 12.33 -11.15 -7.62
C LEU A 136 12.55 -12.20 -8.72
N ARG A 137 11.53 -12.51 -9.53
CA ARG A 137 11.61 -13.50 -10.60
C ARG A 137 12.37 -12.97 -11.79
N VAL A 138 13.40 -13.69 -12.21
CA VAL A 138 14.31 -13.29 -13.27
C VAL A 138 14.13 -14.14 -14.51
N GLY A 139 13.94 -13.46 -15.65
CA GLY A 139 13.94 -14.02 -16.98
C GLY A 139 12.77 -14.94 -17.32
N GLN A 140 12.87 -15.58 -18.48
CA GLN A 140 11.82 -16.47 -19.02
C GLN A 140 11.54 -17.69 -18.14
N LYS A 141 12.57 -18.18 -17.45
CA LYS A 141 12.42 -19.33 -16.54
C LYS A 141 11.92 -18.93 -15.16
N GLN A 142 11.68 -17.64 -14.92
CA GLN A 142 11.18 -17.12 -13.64
C GLN A 142 12.02 -17.59 -12.44
N THR A 143 13.36 -17.64 -12.63
CA THR A 143 14.28 -18.10 -11.58
C THR A 143 14.41 -17.06 -10.48
N LEU A 144 14.58 -17.52 -9.25
CA LEU A 144 14.82 -16.65 -8.11
C LEU A 144 16.34 -16.42 -7.92
N PRO A 145 16.75 -15.28 -7.36
CA PRO A 145 18.14 -15.01 -7.00
C PRO A 145 18.68 -16.05 -6.03
N LYS A 146 20.00 -16.28 -6.08
CA LYS A 146 20.73 -17.02 -5.05
C LYS A 146 21.47 -16.02 -4.18
N VAL A 147 21.36 -16.16 -2.87
CA VAL A 147 21.99 -15.25 -1.91
C VAL A 147 23.00 -16.02 -1.08
N ARG A 148 24.26 -15.55 -1.05
CA ARG A 148 25.34 -16.23 -0.33
C ARG A 148 26.24 -15.26 0.43
N LYS A 149 26.85 -15.76 1.48
CA LYS A 149 27.88 -15.08 2.24
C LYS A 149 29.20 -15.12 1.48
N ILE A 150 29.83 -13.97 1.32
CA ILE A 150 31.22 -13.88 0.83
C ILE A 150 32.18 -13.88 2.02
N ASN A 151 31.89 -13.03 3.02
CA ASN A 151 32.63 -12.93 4.27
C ASN A 151 31.74 -12.34 5.36
N ALA A 152 32.30 -11.96 6.51
CA ALA A 152 31.55 -11.45 7.64
C ALA A 152 30.76 -10.15 7.36
N GLN A 153 31.15 -9.37 6.35
CA GLN A 153 30.52 -8.09 6.01
C GLN A 153 29.92 -8.04 4.61
N GLN A 154 30.13 -9.06 3.76
CA GLN A 154 29.70 -9.04 2.38
C GLN A 154 28.74 -10.18 2.05
N VAL A 155 27.64 -9.81 1.40
CA VAL A 155 26.64 -10.72 0.84
C VAL A 155 26.54 -10.51 -0.66
N GLU A 156 26.44 -11.60 -1.41
CA GLU A 156 26.28 -11.59 -2.86
C GLU A 156 24.95 -12.18 -3.27
N PHE A 157 24.30 -11.48 -4.16
CA PHE A 157 23.13 -11.95 -4.91
C PHE A 157 23.57 -12.34 -6.31
N THR A 158 23.18 -13.52 -6.76
CA THR A 158 23.46 -14.02 -8.13
C THR A 158 22.15 -14.29 -8.84
N ILE A 159 22.03 -13.82 -10.07
CA ILE A 159 20.87 -14.00 -10.95
C ILE A 159 21.27 -14.73 -12.24
N SER A 160 20.27 -15.34 -12.91
CA SER A 160 20.49 -16.18 -14.10
C SER A 160 20.72 -15.40 -15.39
N GLU A 161 20.25 -14.15 -15.45
CA GLU A 161 20.39 -13.25 -16.61
C GLU A 161 20.29 -11.78 -16.12
N PRO A 162 20.70 -10.79 -16.93
CA PRO A 162 20.60 -9.37 -16.56
C PRO A 162 19.20 -9.00 -16.13
N PHE A 163 19.10 -8.18 -15.07
CA PHE A 163 17.84 -7.80 -14.45
C PHE A 163 17.93 -6.35 -13.96
N ALA A 164 17.35 -5.41 -14.71
CA ALA A 164 17.43 -3.98 -14.43
C ALA A 164 16.88 -3.59 -13.04
N PRO A 165 15.78 -4.19 -12.52
CA PRO A 165 15.25 -3.91 -11.18
C PRO A 165 16.08 -4.53 -10.05
N PHE A 166 17.27 -5.01 -10.29
CA PHE A 166 18.04 -5.79 -9.32
C PHE A 166 18.31 -5.04 -7.99
N LEU A 167 18.55 -3.73 -8.07
CA LEU A 167 18.72 -2.89 -6.87
C LEU A 167 17.43 -2.73 -6.09
N ASP A 168 16.28 -2.63 -6.77
CA ASP A 168 14.98 -2.52 -6.11
C ASP A 168 14.66 -3.79 -5.33
N ALA A 169 14.96 -4.94 -5.92
CA ALA A 169 14.81 -6.24 -5.28
C ALA A 169 15.62 -6.40 -3.97
N ALA A 170 16.70 -5.63 -3.81
CA ALA A 170 17.54 -5.64 -2.61
C ALA A 170 17.10 -4.61 -1.55
N SER A 171 16.04 -3.83 -1.78
CA SER A 171 15.56 -2.81 -0.85
C SER A 171 14.58 -3.34 0.21
N TYR A 172 14.14 -4.59 0.11
CA TYR A 172 13.22 -5.17 1.09
C TYR A 172 13.82 -5.19 2.51
N PRO A 173 12.99 -5.03 3.58
CA PRO A 173 13.42 -5.10 4.97
C PRO A 173 14.25 -6.34 5.30
N ILE A 174 15.28 -6.16 6.11
CA ILE A 174 16.02 -7.29 6.68
C ILE A 174 15.30 -7.76 7.94
N LEU A 175 15.23 -9.07 8.17
CA LEU A 175 14.50 -9.69 9.26
C LEU A 175 15.45 -10.38 10.26
N PRO A 176 15.14 -10.36 11.58
CA PRO A 176 16.02 -10.90 12.63
C PRO A 176 16.04 -12.44 12.64
N LYS A 177 17.13 -13.02 12.14
CA LYS A 177 17.34 -14.47 12.11
C LYS A 177 17.22 -15.09 13.49
N HIS A 178 17.87 -14.50 14.49
CA HIS A 178 17.92 -15.05 15.86
C HIS A 178 16.54 -15.23 16.51
N ILE A 179 15.54 -14.45 16.06
CA ILE A 179 14.15 -14.59 16.51
C ILE A 179 13.36 -15.54 15.60
N LEU A 180 13.47 -15.37 14.28
CA LEU A 180 12.53 -15.91 13.31
C LEU A 180 12.90 -17.29 12.75
N GLU A 181 14.17 -17.71 12.81
CA GLU A 181 14.65 -18.95 12.20
C GLU A 181 13.90 -20.19 12.73
N LYS A 182 13.66 -20.28 14.04
CA LYS A 182 12.91 -21.39 14.65
C LYS A 182 11.46 -21.49 14.17
N PHE A 183 10.87 -20.37 13.70
CA PHE A 183 9.51 -20.33 13.19
C PHE A 183 9.44 -20.62 11.69
N SER A 184 10.44 -20.22 10.90
CA SER A 184 10.50 -20.54 9.47
C SER A 184 10.72 -22.03 9.22
N LYS A 185 11.54 -22.69 10.05
CA LYS A 185 11.83 -24.12 9.99
C LYS A 185 10.79 -24.99 10.71
N GLY A 186 10.09 -24.43 11.70
CA GLY A 186 9.08 -25.15 12.48
C GLY A 186 7.76 -25.29 11.74
N LYS A 187 7.12 -26.45 11.85
CA LYS A 187 5.77 -26.69 11.32
C LYS A 187 4.72 -26.63 12.42
N GLY A 188 3.53 -26.08 12.11
CA GLY A 188 2.34 -26.13 12.95
C GLY A 188 1.66 -27.50 12.87
N GLN A 189 0.57 -27.67 13.61
CA GLN A 189 -0.25 -28.91 13.57
C GLN A 189 -0.89 -29.13 12.19
N ASP A 190 -1.11 -28.07 11.45
CA ASP A 190 -1.64 -28.05 10.07
C ASP A 190 -0.56 -28.33 9.00
N GLY A 191 0.68 -28.64 9.41
CA GLY A 191 1.83 -28.87 8.53
C GLY A 191 2.42 -27.60 7.88
N ARG A 192 1.85 -26.42 8.15
CA ARG A 192 2.32 -25.15 7.59
C ARG A 192 3.44 -24.53 8.45
N PRO A 193 4.29 -23.66 7.89
CA PRO A 193 5.32 -22.97 8.67
C PRO A 193 4.72 -22.20 9.85
N LYS A 194 5.29 -22.35 11.04
CA LYS A 194 4.90 -21.55 12.23
C LYS A 194 5.12 -20.04 12.01
N PHE A 195 5.95 -19.68 11.05
CA PHE A 195 6.16 -18.30 10.61
C PHE A 195 4.86 -17.58 10.24
N LEU A 196 3.85 -18.30 9.79
CA LEU A 196 2.56 -17.72 9.37
C LEU A 196 1.70 -17.20 10.55
N SER A 197 2.07 -17.54 11.79
CA SER A 197 1.36 -17.10 12.99
C SER A 197 2.21 -16.25 13.94
N ILE A 198 3.50 -16.01 13.60
CA ILE A 198 4.38 -15.18 14.44
C ILE A 198 4.05 -13.69 14.27
N TRP A 199 4.20 -12.93 15.34
CA TRP A 199 3.98 -11.50 15.39
C TRP A 199 2.57 -11.08 14.96
N GLY A 200 1.58 -11.83 15.45
CA GLY A 200 0.18 -11.38 15.43
C GLY A 200 -0.02 -10.15 16.33
N VAL A 201 -1.20 -9.55 16.24
CA VAL A 201 -1.54 -8.31 17.00
C VAL A 201 -1.50 -8.47 18.52
N ASP A 202 -1.62 -9.70 19.01
CA ASP A 202 -1.51 -10.03 20.45
C ASP A 202 -0.06 -10.23 20.92
N THR A 203 0.92 -10.11 20.01
CA THR A 203 2.33 -10.25 20.38
C THR A 203 2.78 -9.07 21.22
N PRO A 204 3.37 -9.29 22.42
CA PRO A 204 3.95 -8.24 23.22
C PRO A 204 4.98 -7.42 22.42
N ALA A 205 4.91 -6.09 22.51
CA ALA A 205 5.71 -5.18 21.68
C ALA A 205 7.24 -5.41 21.81
N GLU A 206 7.71 -5.79 23.00
CA GLU A 206 9.12 -6.10 23.30
C GLU A 206 9.64 -7.34 22.56
N GLN A 207 8.77 -8.21 22.07
CA GLN A 207 9.14 -9.40 21.29
C GLN A 207 9.28 -9.11 19.80
N ILE A 208 8.87 -7.90 19.36
CA ILE A 208 8.96 -7.46 17.97
C ILE A 208 10.29 -6.75 17.76
N VAL A 209 11.25 -7.48 17.20
CA VAL A 209 12.63 -7.01 17.00
C VAL A 209 12.77 -6.42 15.61
N VAL A 210 13.32 -5.20 15.53
CA VAL A 210 13.38 -4.36 14.33
C VAL A 210 14.73 -3.70 14.16
N ASN A 211 15.03 -3.12 12.99
CA ASN A 211 16.30 -2.45 12.68
C ASN A 211 16.16 -0.99 12.24
N GLY A 212 14.93 -0.50 12.13
CA GLY A 212 14.64 0.88 11.71
C GLY A 212 14.81 1.91 12.84
N PRO A 213 14.49 3.20 12.54
CA PRO A 213 14.67 4.30 13.50
C PRO A 213 13.77 4.22 14.74
N TYR A 214 12.63 3.54 14.63
CA TYR A 214 11.68 3.37 15.71
C TYR A 214 11.36 1.89 15.93
N LYS A 215 10.95 1.56 17.17
CA LYS A 215 10.38 0.26 17.54
C LYS A 215 9.01 0.46 18.16
N LEU A 216 8.15 -0.56 18.05
CA LEU A 216 6.86 -0.55 18.74
C LEU A 216 7.10 -0.59 20.25
N LYS A 217 6.49 0.33 20.98
CA LYS A 217 6.50 0.40 22.45
C LYS A 217 5.23 -0.20 23.04
N ASN A 218 4.09 0.14 22.45
CA ASN A 218 2.78 -0.30 22.92
C ASN A 218 1.76 -0.28 21.78
N TYR A 219 0.82 -1.19 21.83
CA TYR A 219 -0.37 -1.22 20.97
C TYR A 219 -1.62 -1.39 21.83
N GLN A 220 -2.59 -0.55 21.60
CA GLN A 220 -3.91 -0.58 22.21
C GLN A 220 -4.95 -0.68 21.09
N THR A 221 -5.62 -1.81 21.01
CA THR A 221 -6.60 -2.12 19.95
C THR A 221 -7.69 -1.05 19.89
N ASN A 222 -8.05 -0.60 18.70
CA ASN A 222 -9.02 0.46 18.41
C ASN A 222 -8.66 1.83 19.03
N GLU A 223 -7.44 2.00 19.53
CA GLU A 223 -7.03 3.25 20.18
C GLU A 223 -5.76 3.83 19.53
N ARG A 224 -4.62 3.14 19.65
CA ARG A 224 -3.34 3.69 19.18
C ARG A 224 -2.19 2.69 19.13
N LEU A 225 -1.18 3.02 18.31
CA LEU A 225 0.16 2.45 18.36
C LEU A 225 1.13 3.53 18.86
N ILE A 226 2.04 3.15 19.73
CA ILE A 226 3.08 4.03 20.26
C ILE A 226 4.44 3.46 19.86
N PHE A 227 5.21 4.27 19.15
CA PHE A 227 6.57 3.97 18.75
C PHE A 227 7.54 4.84 19.53
N GLU A 228 8.66 4.26 19.96
CA GLU A 228 9.77 4.96 20.59
C GLU A 228 11.06 4.79 19.78
N LYS A 229 12.03 5.68 19.99
CA LYS A 229 13.33 5.55 19.33
C LYS A 229 13.92 4.17 19.53
N ASN A 230 14.48 3.62 18.47
CA ASN A 230 15.35 2.45 18.57
C ASN A 230 16.72 2.90 19.15
N PRO A 231 17.12 2.47 20.37
CA PRO A 231 18.35 2.91 21.00
C PRO A 231 19.61 2.43 20.27
N TYR A 232 19.47 1.43 19.41
CA TYR A 232 20.55 0.83 18.63
C TYR A 232 20.52 1.23 17.15
N TYR A 233 19.73 2.27 16.79
CA TYR A 233 19.68 2.72 15.41
C TYR A 233 21.07 3.18 14.93
N TRP A 234 21.47 2.72 13.74
CA TRP A 234 22.82 2.89 13.23
C TRP A 234 23.21 4.34 12.90
N LYS A 235 22.26 5.21 12.58
CA LYS A 235 22.51 6.65 12.38
C LYS A 235 22.61 7.32 13.75
N LYS A 236 23.85 7.55 14.22
CA LYS A 236 24.12 8.15 15.54
C LYS A 236 23.39 9.49 15.72
N GLY A 237 22.74 9.67 16.86
CA GLY A 237 22.00 10.89 17.21
C GLY A 237 20.59 10.96 16.60
N LEU A 238 20.21 10.03 15.74
CA LEU A 238 18.89 9.96 15.11
C LEU A 238 18.09 8.77 15.68
N PRO A 239 16.76 8.82 15.55
CA PRO A 239 15.91 9.93 15.12
C PRO A 239 15.87 11.08 16.16
N HIS A 240 15.48 12.30 15.77
CA HIS A 240 15.34 13.41 16.71
C HIS A 240 14.06 13.32 17.53
N ILE A 241 12.93 13.01 16.92
CA ILE A 241 11.63 12.88 17.58
C ILE A 241 11.66 11.67 18.52
N GLN A 242 11.29 11.87 19.81
CA GLN A 242 11.40 10.84 20.84
C GLN A 242 10.35 9.74 20.68
N GLN A 243 9.14 10.14 20.30
CA GLN A 243 7.99 9.23 20.22
C GLN A 243 7.11 9.58 19.03
N VAL A 244 6.58 8.56 18.37
CA VAL A 244 5.55 8.68 17.34
C VAL A 244 4.30 7.94 17.83
N VAL A 245 3.17 8.60 17.81
CA VAL A 245 1.87 8.01 18.14
C VAL A 245 1.02 7.95 16.88
N TRP A 246 0.51 6.78 16.56
CA TRP A 246 -0.52 6.61 15.54
C TRP A 246 -1.85 6.35 16.24
N SER A 247 -2.71 7.35 16.29
CA SER A 247 -4.09 7.23 16.78
C SER A 247 -4.95 6.53 15.73
N ILE A 248 -5.73 5.55 16.16
CA ILE A 248 -6.68 4.86 15.28
C ILE A 248 -7.94 5.74 15.23
N VAL A 249 -8.20 6.32 14.06
CA VAL A 249 -9.31 7.24 13.81
C VAL A 249 -10.01 6.79 12.53
N GLU A 250 -11.09 6.03 12.67
CA GLU A 250 -11.80 5.39 11.56
C GLU A 250 -12.50 6.39 10.61
N SER A 251 -12.68 7.64 11.04
CA SER A 251 -13.35 8.69 10.27
C SER A 251 -12.40 9.80 9.87
N THR A 252 -12.36 10.11 8.58
CA THR A 252 -11.60 11.25 8.04
C THR A 252 -12.13 12.60 8.58
N ASP A 253 -13.43 12.70 8.84
CA ASP A 253 -14.05 13.90 9.47
C ASP A 253 -13.52 14.12 10.89
N THR A 254 -13.42 13.03 11.67
CA THR A 254 -12.86 13.08 13.03
C THR A 254 -11.37 13.44 12.99
N SER A 255 -10.60 12.88 12.06
CA SER A 255 -9.19 13.25 11.86
C SER A 255 -9.03 14.73 11.52
N LEU A 256 -9.92 15.30 10.69
CA LEU A 256 -9.93 16.72 10.38
C LEU A 256 -10.16 17.58 11.63
N ILE A 257 -11.14 17.22 12.45
CA ILE A 257 -11.45 17.94 13.70
C ILE A 257 -10.24 17.89 14.65
N GLN A 258 -9.65 16.71 14.83
CA GLN A 258 -8.47 16.54 15.68
C GLN A 258 -7.27 17.33 15.16
N PHE A 259 -7.00 17.34 13.86
CA PHE A 259 -5.93 18.15 13.26
C PHE A 259 -6.14 19.64 13.52
N ARG A 260 -7.35 20.15 13.25
CA ARG A 260 -7.67 21.58 13.45
C ARG A 260 -7.61 22.02 14.91
N SER A 261 -7.84 21.10 15.86
CA SER A 261 -7.70 21.35 17.30
C SER A 261 -6.28 21.13 17.84
N GLY A 262 -5.32 20.74 16.99
CA GLY A 262 -3.94 20.45 17.38
C GLY A 262 -3.74 19.08 18.05
N GLY A 263 -4.73 18.20 17.96
CA GLY A 263 -4.64 16.81 18.44
C GLY A 263 -3.87 15.88 17.50
N LEU A 264 -3.75 16.24 16.21
CA LEU A 264 -2.91 15.58 15.21
C LEU A 264 -1.91 16.57 14.61
N ASP A 265 -0.75 16.10 14.23
CA ASP A 265 0.29 16.90 13.60
C ASP A 265 0.24 16.85 12.08
N SER A 266 -0.48 15.90 11.50
CA SER A 266 -0.62 15.77 10.05
C SER A 266 -1.90 15.04 9.69
N ILE A 267 -2.47 15.42 8.54
CA ILE A 267 -3.54 14.66 7.89
C ILE A 267 -3.37 14.67 6.36
N ALA A 268 -3.82 13.61 5.70
CA ALA A 268 -4.03 13.61 4.26
C ALA A 268 -5.12 14.64 3.90
N VAL A 269 -4.89 15.47 2.89
CA VAL A 269 -5.85 16.49 2.46
C VAL A 269 -6.85 15.87 1.51
N SER A 270 -8.06 15.62 2.01
CA SER A 270 -9.19 15.25 1.17
C SER A 270 -9.62 16.45 0.30
N PRO A 271 -10.09 16.22 -0.92
CA PRO A 271 -10.64 17.25 -1.80
C PRO A 271 -11.74 18.11 -1.14
N ASP A 272 -12.61 17.49 -0.35
CA ASP A 272 -13.71 18.20 0.34
C ASP A 272 -13.21 19.18 1.41
N TYR A 273 -12.03 18.93 1.99
CA TYR A 273 -11.46 19.77 3.06
C TYR A 273 -10.42 20.77 2.56
N PHE A 274 -9.94 20.62 1.33
CA PHE A 274 -8.87 21.47 0.79
C PHE A 274 -9.15 22.96 0.92
N SER A 275 -10.33 23.39 0.47
CA SER A 275 -10.70 24.81 0.53
C SER A 275 -10.81 25.37 1.96
N LEU A 276 -11.28 24.55 2.90
CA LEU A 276 -11.32 24.87 4.32
C LEU A 276 -9.91 25.01 4.89
N LEU A 277 -9.10 23.98 4.72
CA LEU A 277 -7.74 23.96 5.24
C LEU A 277 -6.89 25.08 4.61
N LYS A 278 -7.06 25.35 3.31
CA LYS A 278 -6.32 26.41 2.63
C LYS A 278 -6.62 27.81 3.20
N ARG A 279 -7.86 28.08 3.58
CA ARG A 279 -8.22 29.33 4.28
C ARG A 279 -7.66 29.42 5.70
N GLU A 280 -7.53 28.27 6.37
CA GLU A 280 -7.07 28.18 7.76
C GLU A 280 -5.55 28.01 7.89
N GLU A 281 -4.83 27.76 6.81
CA GLU A 281 -3.42 27.38 6.78
C GLU A 281 -2.52 28.30 7.63
N LYS A 282 -2.67 29.61 7.46
CA LYS A 282 -1.88 30.59 8.22
C LYS A 282 -2.30 30.66 9.70
N LYS A 283 -3.61 30.69 9.97
CA LYS A 283 -4.15 30.80 11.34
C LYS A 283 -3.91 29.51 12.13
N GLY A 284 -4.05 28.37 11.48
CA GLY A 284 -3.87 27.04 12.05
C GLY A 284 -2.40 26.62 12.22
N ASN A 285 -1.45 27.46 11.79
CA ASN A 285 -0.01 27.21 11.84
C ASN A 285 0.38 25.86 11.24
N PHE A 286 -0.06 25.60 10.02
CA PHE A 286 0.29 24.40 9.26
C PHE A 286 0.56 24.77 7.78
N THR A 287 1.16 23.85 7.04
CA THR A 287 1.43 23.97 5.60
C THR A 287 0.78 22.82 4.85
N ILE A 288 0.10 23.12 3.73
CA ILE A 288 -0.40 22.13 2.79
C ILE A 288 0.67 21.87 1.74
N TYR A 289 1.25 20.70 1.80
CA TYR A 289 2.18 20.20 0.80
C TYR A 289 1.42 19.53 -0.34
N ASN A 290 1.85 19.77 -1.58
CA ASN A 290 1.30 19.16 -2.79
C ASN A 290 2.44 18.56 -3.62
N GLY A 291 2.45 17.24 -3.78
CA GLY A 291 3.44 16.51 -4.56
C GLY A 291 3.04 16.27 -6.03
N GLY A 292 1.89 16.80 -6.46
CA GLY A 292 1.32 16.49 -7.79
C GLY A 292 0.55 15.17 -7.81
N PRO A 293 0.31 14.57 -9.00
CA PRO A 293 -0.42 13.31 -9.15
C PRO A 293 0.21 12.19 -8.33
N ALA A 294 -0.61 11.43 -7.61
CA ALA A 294 -0.13 10.31 -6.81
C ALA A 294 0.50 9.20 -7.68
N TYR A 295 1.35 8.38 -7.11
CA TYR A 295 1.93 7.22 -7.81
C TYR A 295 0.96 6.04 -7.87
N GLY A 296 0.00 5.98 -6.97
CA GLY A 296 -1.01 4.92 -6.94
C GLY A 296 -2.02 5.01 -8.08
N THR A 297 -2.84 3.97 -8.19
CA THR A 297 -3.88 3.86 -9.21
C THR A 297 -5.27 3.81 -8.59
N SER A 298 -6.28 4.25 -9.36
CA SER A 298 -7.69 4.03 -9.07
C SER A 298 -8.36 3.42 -10.28
N PHE A 299 -9.08 2.32 -10.11
CA PHE A 299 -9.66 1.60 -11.23
C PHE A 299 -10.90 0.79 -10.83
N VAL A 300 -11.70 0.44 -11.82
CA VAL A 300 -12.64 -0.68 -11.75
C VAL A 300 -12.11 -1.86 -12.56
N SER A 301 -12.39 -3.07 -12.09
CA SER A 301 -12.02 -4.30 -12.77
C SER A 301 -13.16 -5.31 -12.73
N PHE A 302 -13.36 -6.03 -13.82
CA PHE A 302 -14.29 -7.15 -13.93
C PHE A 302 -13.57 -8.48 -13.68
N ASN A 303 -14.28 -9.44 -13.10
CA ASN A 303 -13.78 -10.79 -12.94
C ASN A 303 -13.79 -11.52 -14.30
N LEU A 304 -12.63 -11.66 -14.89
CA LEU A 304 -12.45 -12.32 -16.20
C LEU A 304 -12.21 -13.82 -16.08
N ASN A 305 -12.16 -14.36 -14.87
CA ASN A 305 -11.88 -15.77 -14.64
C ASN A 305 -13.02 -16.65 -15.14
N GLN A 306 -12.71 -17.52 -16.10
CA GLN A 306 -13.67 -18.45 -16.71
C GLN A 306 -13.67 -19.84 -16.06
N GLY A 307 -12.87 -20.01 -15.00
CA GLY A 307 -12.72 -21.29 -14.32
C GLY A 307 -13.85 -21.62 -13.35
N SER A 308 -13.76 -22.82 -12.81
CA SER A 308 -14.69 -23.35 -11.81
C SER A 308 -13.94 -23.94 -10.63
N ARG A 309 -14.62 -24.00 -9.48
CA ARG A 309 -14.12 -24.65 -8.28
C ARG A 309 -15.20 -25.60 -7.75
N ASN A 310 -14.84 -26.87 -7.52
CA ASN A 310 -15.80 -27.90 -7.13
C ASN A 310 -17.00 -28.02 -8.09
N GLY A 311 -16.77 -27.91 -9.39
CA GLY A 311 -17.83 -27.96 -10.41
C GLY A 311 -18.73 -26.73 -10.51
N LYS A 312 -18.51 -25.70 -9.66
CA LYS A 312 -19.27 -24.45 -9.68
C LYS A 312 -18.44 -23.33 -10.34
N PRO A 313 -18.95 -22.64 -11.39
CA PRO A 313 -18.27 -21.50 -11.99
C PRO A 313 -17.96 -20.42 -10.95
N LEU A 314 -16.77 -19.78 -11.05
CA LEU A 314 -16.37 -18.66 -10.19
C LEU A 314 -17.17 -17.39 -10.49
N VAL A 315 -17.53 -17.20 -11.75
CA VAL A 315 -18.36 -16.09 -12.22
C VAL A 315 -19.61 -16.69 -12.87
N ASP A 316 -20.78 -16.08 -12.65
CA ASP A 316 -21.99 -16.46 -13.35
C ASP A 316 -21.72 -16.55 -14.87
N PRO A 317 -22.06 -17.66 -15.55
CA PRO A 317 -21.73 -17.85 -16.98
C PRO A 317 -22.29 -16.78 -17.91
N ILE A 318 -23.43 -16.18 -17.56
CA ILE A 318 -24.02 -15.08 -18.32
C ILE A 318 -23.16 -13.83 -18.19
N LYS A 319 -22.82 -13.46 -16.96
CA LYS A 319 -21.95 -12.30 -16.65
C LYS A 319 -20.54 -12.50 -17.20
N SER A 320 -19.98 -13.72 -17.09
CA SER A 320 -18.66 -14.05 -17.63
C SER A 320 -18.58 -13.76 -19.13
N ARG A 321 -19.64 -14.06 -19.92
CA ARG A 321 -19.67 -13.70 -21.35
C ARG A 321 -19.59 -12.19 -21.57
N TRP A 322 -20.32 -11.39 -20.76
CA TRP A 322 -20.27 -9.93 -20.87
C TRP A 322 -18.87 -9.40 -20.52
N PHE A 323 -18.33 -9.81 -19.38
CA PHE A 323 -17.05 -9.32 -18.88
C PHE A 323 -15.87 -9.68 -19.79
N ASN A 324 -15.90 -10.85 -20.42
CA ASN A 324 -14.87 -11.28 -21.36
C ASN A 324 -15.04 -10.69 -22.77
N THR A 325 -16.17 -10.02 -23.06
CA THR A 325 -16.35 -9.25 -24.31
C THR A 325 -15.57 -7.93 -24.22
N LEU A 326 -14.59 -7.72 -25.11
CA LEU A 326 -13.75 -6.52 -25.09
C LEU A 326 -14.58 -5.24 -25.24
N GLU A 327 -15.51 -5.22 -26.18
CA GLU A 327 -16.36 -4.07 -26.47
C GLU A 327 -17.28 -3.71 -25.31
N PHE A 328 -17.65 -4.68 -24.48
CA PHE A 328 -18.37 -4.42 -23.23
C PHE A 328 -17.50 -3.60 -22.27
N ARG A 329 -16.24 -4.00 -22.03
CA ARG A 329 -15.31 -3.26 -21.17
C ARG A 329 -14.99 -1.88 -21.76
N GLN A 330 -14.81 -1.79 -23.07
CA GLN A 330 -14.62 -0.49 -23.76
C GLN A 330 -15.85 0.41 -23.63
N ALA A 331 -17.05 -0.13 -23.76
CA ALA A 331 -18.29 0.63 -23.55
C ALA A 331 -18.39 1.19 -22.13
N VAL A 332 -18.04 0.39 -21.12
CA VAL A 332 -17.95 0.85 -19.73
C VAL A 332 -16.90 1.96 -19.59
N ALA A 333 -15.72 1.82 -20.22
CA ALA A 333 -14.66 2.83 -20.18
C ALA A 333 -15.08 4.16 -20.82
N TYR A 334 -15.84 4.13 -21.94
CA TYR A 334 -16.39 5.34 -22.57
C TYR A 334 -17.56 5.94 -21.79
N ALA A 335 -18.31 5.13 -21.04
CA ALA A 335 -19.48 5.61 -20.29
C ALA A 335 -19.14 6.32 -18.98
N ILE A 336 -17.97 6.05 -18.40
CA ILE A 336 -17.53 6.68 -17.14
C ILE A 336 -16.97 8.07 -17.43
N ASP A 337 -17.63 9.10 -16.88
CA ASP A 337 -17.24 10.50 -17.00
C ASP A 337 -16.17 10.86 -15.96
N ARG A 338 -14.90 10.71 -16.33
CA ARG A 338 -13.73 10.99 -15.46
C ARG A 338 -13.56 12.46 -15.14
N GLU A 339 -13.86 13.35 -16.10
CA GLU A 339 -13.79 14.81 -15.90
C GLU A 339 -14.84 15.25 -14.87
N ARG A 340 -16.07 14.73 -14.97
CA ARG A 340 -17.11 14.97 -13.97
C ARG A 340 -16.69 14.40 -12.60
N MET A 341 -16.01 13.25 -12.57
CA MET A 341 -15.49 12.66 -11.34
C MET A 341 -14.41 13.54 -10.71
N ILE A 342 -13.47 14.09 -11.49
CA ILE A 342 -12.47 15.05 -11.02
C ILE A 342 -13.16 16.28 -10.42
N ASN A 343 -14.14 16.85 -11.11
CA ASN A 343 -14.81 18.06 -10.64
C ASN A 343 -15.68 17.81 -9.39
N ASN A 344 -16.47 16.73 -9.36
CA ASN A 344 -17.44 16.49 -8.31
C ASN A 344 -16.86 15.78 -7.10
N VAL A 345 -16.03 14.76 -7.31
CA VAL A 345 -15.45 13.94 -6.22
C VAL A 345 -14.12 14.51 -5.75
N PHE A 346 -13.27 14.95 -6.69
CA PHE A 346 -11.93 15.46 -6.37
C PHE A 346 -11.83 16.98 -6.35
N ARG A 347 -12.92 17.72 -6.58
CA ARG A 347 -12.96 19.20 -6.55
C ARG A 347 -11.87 19.85 -7.43
N GLY A 348 -11.55 19.25 -8.56
CA GLY A 348 -10.48 19.69 -9.45
C GLY A 348 -9.06 19.27 -9.02
N LEU A 349 -8.92 18.50 -7.91
CA LEU A 349 -7.62 18.12 -7.35
C LEU A 349 -7.20 16.72 -7.80
N GLY A 350 -7.10 16.53 -9.10
CA GLY A 350 -6.69 15.27 -9.72
C GLY A 350 -6.61 15.39 -11.23
N GLU A 351 -6.17 14.33 -11.85
CA GLU A 351 -6.05 14.19 -13.31
C GLU A 351 -6.66 12.88 -13.77
N VAL A 352 -7.10 12.82 -15.03
CA VAL A 352 -7.52 11.55 -15.64
C VAL A 352 -6.34 10.57 -15.64
N GLN A 353 -6.61 9.35 -15.20
CA GLN A 353 -5.66 8.25 -15.22
C GLN A 353 -6.00 7.29 -16.36
N ASP A 354 -5.02 6.97 -17.20
CA ASP A 354 -5.18 6.10 -18.37
C ASP A 354 -4.23 4.88 -18.35
N SER A 355 -3.36 4.80 -17.33
CA SER A 355 -2.29 3.81 -17.23
C SER A 355 -2.13 3.29 -15.80
N ASP A 356 -1.56 2.09 -15.68
CA ASP A 356 -1.02 1.51 -14.46
C ASP A 356 0.21 2.26 -13.93
N ILE A 357 0.91 2.97 -14.82
CA ILE A 357 2.11 3.75 -14.49
C ILE A 357 1.72 5.21 -14.27
N SER A 358 2.16 5.79 -13.15
CA SER A 358 1.92 7.20 -12.81
C SER A 358 2.52 8.14 -13.84
N LYS A 359 1.83 9.26 -14.10
CA LYS A 359 2.34 10.35 -14.95
C LYS A 359 3.67 10.95 -14.45
N GLN A 360 4.01 10.78 -13.18
CA GLN A 360 5.28 11.21 -12.60
C GLN A 360 6.42 10.20 -12.82
N SER A 361 6.11 8.95 -13.19
CA SER A 361 7.12 7.96 -13.49
C SER A 361 7.84 8.27 -14.81
N PRO A 362 9.16 8.09 -14.89
CA PRO A 362 9.91 8.25 -16.14
C PRO A 362 9.48 7.24 -17.22
N PHE A 363 8.80 6.16 -16.84
CA PHE A 363 8.29 5.10 -17.74
C PHE A 363 6.88 5.38 -18.28
N TYR A 364 6.23 6.46 -17.87
CA TYR A 364 4.89 6.79 -18.39
C TYR A 364 4.90 7.05 -19.90
N ASP A 365 3.98 6.42 -20.64
CA ASP A 365 3.77 6.66 -22.07
C ASP A 365 2.95 7.93 -22.28
N LYS A 366 3.62 9.05 -22.62
CA LYS A 366 2.98 10.34 -22.87
C LYS A 366 2.08 10.34 -24.13
N ASN A 367 2.20 9.33 -24.99
CA ASN A 367 1.40 9.22 -26.22
C ASN A 367 0.16 8.34 -26.03
N LEU A 368 -0.02 7.76 -24.84
CA LEU A 368 -1.17 6.92 -24.52
C LEU A 368 -2.45 7.76 -24.63
N LYS A 369 -3.41 7.26 -25.43
CA LYS A 369 -4.73 7.87 -25.56
C LYS A 369 -5.73 7.06 -24.75
N GLY A 370 -6.27 7.70 -23.71
CA GLY A 370 -7.32 7.11 -22.89
C GLY A 370 -8.70 7.18 -23.53
N TYR A 371 -9.67 6.65 -22.81
CA TYR A 371 -11.08 6.62 -23.21
C TYR A 371 -11.76 7.93 -22.75
N GLN A 372 -12.06 8.80 -23.69
CA GLN A 372 -12.83 10.02 -23.40
C GLN A 372 -14.32 9.69 -23.27
N TYR A 373 -15.01 10.34 -22.33
CA TYR A 373 -16.44 10.16 -22.10
C TYR A 373 -17.25 10.33 -23.38
N ASN A 374 -17.98 9.28 -23.77
CA ASN A 374 -18.80 9.27 -24.97
C ASN A 374 -19.90 8.18 -24.89
N ILE A 375 -21.09 8.59 -24.50
CA ILE A 375 -22.25 7.68 -24.34
C ILE A 375 -22.66 7.04 -25.67
N GLU A 376 -22.65 7.77 -26.77
CA GLU A 376 -23.06 7.25 -28.08
C GLU A 376 -22.07 6.19 -28.57
N LYS A 377 -20.79 6.40 -28.37
CA LYS A 377 -19.76 5.40 -28.67
C LYS A 377 -19.92 4.15 -27.81
N ALA A 378 -20.20 4.32 -26.52
CA ALA A 378 -20.46 3.21 -25.60
C ALA A 378 -21.66 2.36 -26.05
N LYS A 379 -22.77 3.01 -26.37
CA LYS A 379 -23.98 2.32 -26.89
C LYS A 379 -23.69 1.61 -28.22
N SER A 380 -23.01 2.27 -29.15
CA SER A 380 -22.65 1.68 -30.46
C SER A 380 -21.81 0.40 -30.30
N LEU A 381 -20.84 0.38 -29.37
CA LEU A 381 -20.01 -0.80 -29.08
C LEU A 381 -20.88 -1.97 -28.56
N LEU A 382 -21.81 -1.70 -27.64
CA LEU A 382 -22.70 -2.71 -27.11
C LEU A 382 -23.62 -3.29 -28.22
N LEU A 383 -24.24 -2.41 -29.00
CA LEU A 383 -25.09 -2.83 -30.12
C LEU A 383 -24.32 -3.67 -31.14
N SER A 384 -23.07 -3.36 -31.45
CA SER A 384 -22.21 -4.11 -32.36
C SER A 384 -21.98 -5.57 -31.93
N LYS A 385 -22.18 -5.87 -30.63
CA LYS A 385 -22.04 -7.22 -30.05
C LYS A 385 -23.37 -7.89 -29.74
N GLY A 386 -24.45 -7.36 -30.32
CA GLY A 386 -25.78 -7.98 -30.24
C GLY A 386 -26.56 -7.66 -28.97
N PHE A 387 -26.05 -6.75 -28.13
CA PHE A 387 -26.83 -6.19 -27.03
C PHE A 387 -27.99 -5.35 -27.60
N LYS A 388 -29.11 -5.27 -26.88
CA LYS A 388 -30.31 -4.56 -27.31
C LYS A 388 -30.90 -3.75 -26.16
N TYR A 389 -31.54 -2.65 -26.50
CA TYR A 389 -32.31 -1.84 -25.55
C TYR A 389 -33.80 -2.15 -25.65
N ASN A 390 -34.50 -2.23 -24.51
CA ASN A 390 -35.94 -2.25 -24.46
C ASN A 390 -36.51 -0.81 -24.51
N GLU A 391 -37.86 -0.69 -24.49
CA GLU A 391 -38.54 0.62 -24.49
C GLU A 391 -38.15 1.53 -23.31
N LYS A 392 -37.73 0.94 -22.17
CA LYS A 392 -37.30 1.66 -21.00
C LYS A 392 -35.79 2.01 -21.03
N GLN A 393 -35.11 1.85 -22.17
CA GLN A 393 -33.66 2.05 -22.35
C GLN A 393 -32.79 1.14 -21.44
N GLU A 394 -33.32 0.01 -21.02
CA GLU A 394 -32.58 -1.01 -20.29
C GLU A 394 -31.86 -1.94 -21.26
N LEU A 395 -30.62 -2.30 -20.91
CA LEU A 395 -29.75 -3.12 -21.75
C LEU A 395 -29.96 -4.63 -21.50
N PHE A 396 -30.11 -5.38 -22.58
CA PHE A 396 -30.18 -6.84 -22.59
C PHE A 396 -29.11 -7.42 -23.52
N ASP A 397 -28.62 -8.61 -23.21
CA ASP A 397 -27.74 -9.34 -24.12
C ASP A 397 -28.52 -9.99 -25.29
N SER A 398 -27.78 -10.62 -26.21
CA SER A 398 -28.37 -11.28 -27.37
C SER A 398 -29.28 -12.46 -27.02
N GLN A 399 -29.24 -12.98 -25.80
CA GLN A 399 -30.06 -14.08 -25.29
C GLN A 399 -31.25 -13.59 -24.44
N GLY A 400 -31.43 -12.28 -24.31
CA GLY A 400 -32.52 -11.67 -23.55
C GLY A 400 -32.27 -11.53 -22.05
N ASN A 401 -31.05 -11.70 -21.58
CA ASN A 401 -30.69 -11.48 -20.16
C ASN A 401 -30.48 -10.00 -19.90
N ARG A 402 -31.11 -9.45 -18.85
CA ARG A 402 -30.95 -8.09 -18.40
C ARG A 402 -29.51 -7.89 -17.92
N VAL A 403 -28.80 -6.91 -18.45
CA VAL A 403 -27.43 -6.63 -18.05
C VAL A 403 -27.39 -5.97 -16.66
N ASN A 404 -26.89 -6.71 -15.68
CA ASN A 404 -26.70 -6.27 -14.31
C ASN A 404 -25.47 -6.93 -13.69
N PHE A 405 -24.82 -6.23 -12.77
CA PHE A 405 -23.73 -6.80 -11.98
C PHE A 405 -23.53 -6.03 -10.66
N SER A 406 -22.86 -6.68 -9.70
CA SER A 406 -22.47 -6.08 -8.46
C SER A 406 -21.14 -5.31 -8.61
N LEU A 407 -21.07 -4.09 -8.05
CA LEU A 407 -19.85 -3.32 -7.90
C LEU A 407 -19.53 -3.18 -6.41
N ILE A 408 -18.41 -3.76 -5.98
CA ILE A 408 -17.99 -3.71 -4.58
C ILE A 408 -16.78 -2.80 -4.39
N THR A 409 -16.70 -2.16 -3.23
CA THR A 409 -15.53 -1.39 -2.77
C THR A 409 -15.41 -1.48 -1.26
N ASN A 410 -14.34 -0.95 -0.66
CA ASN A 410 -14.22 -0.91 0.79
C ASN A 410 -15.12 0.18 1.39
N ALA A 411 -15.91 -0.19 2.37
CA ALA A 411 -16.70 0.75 3.19
C ALA A 411 -15.78 1.69 3.99
N GLY A 412 -16.30 2.89 4.29
CA GLY A 412 -15.60 3.92 5.06
C GLY A 412 -14.67 4.83 4.25
N ASN A 413 -14.35 4.48 3.00
CA ASN A 413 -13.62 5.36 2.09
C ASN A 413 -14.59 6.24 1.30
N LYS A 414 -14.89 7.42 1.81
CA LYS A 414 -15.86 8.38 1.24
C LYS A 414 -15.59 8.70 -0.25
N ILE A 415 -14.32 8.83 -0.62
CA ILE A 415 -13.93 9.10 -2.02
C ILE A 415 -14.31 7.93 -2.92
N ARG A 416 -13.95 6.70 -2.55
CA ARG A 416 -14.31 5.51 -3.33
C ARG A 416 -15.81 5.27 -3.36
N GLU A 417 -16.52 5.53 -2.25
CA GLU A 417 -17.98 5.45 -2.20
C GLU A 417 -18.63 6.45 -3.17
N ALA A 418 -18.15 7.69 -3.22
CA ALA A 418 -18.61 8.70 -4.17
C ALA A 418 -18.29 8.34 -5.63
N MET A 419 -17.07 7.84 -5.90
CA MET A 419 -16.70 7.32 -7.22
C MET A 419 -17.62 6.17 -7.65
N GLY A 420 -17.87 5.19 -6.79
CA GLY A 420 -18.74 4.04 -7.07
C GLY A 420 -20.19 4.46 -7.34
N ALA A 421 -20.71 5.41 -6.58
CA ALA A 421 -22.04 5.97 -6.80
C ALA A 421 -22.13 6.70 -8.16
N GLN A 422 -21.10 7.46 -8.55
CA GLN A 422 -21.06 8.10 -9.87
C GLN A 422 -20.95 7.06 -10.99
N ILE A 423 -20.12 6.04 -10.85
CA ILE A 423 -19.98 4.96 -11.84
C ILE A 423 -21.33 4.27 -12.07
N LYS A 424 -22.07 3.96 -10.99
CA LYS A 424 -23.43 3.44 -11.10
C LYS A 424 -24.32 4.35 -11.96
N GLN A 425 -24.37 5.65 -11.66
CA GLN A 425 -25.16 6.64 -12.42
C GLN A 425 -24.72 6.72 -13.89
N ASP A 426 -23.41 6.65 -14.17
CA ASP A 426 -22.89 6.75 -15.53
C ASP A 426 -23.25 5.51 -16.35
N LEU A 427 -23.18 4.33 -15.77
CA LEU A 427 -23.52 3.07 -16.44
C LEU A 427 -25.04 2.92 -16.65
N GLU A 428 -25.87 3.52 -15.79
CA GLU A 428 -27.33 3.58 -16.00
C GLU A 428 -27.69 4.34 -17.29
N LYS A 429 -26.89 5.33 -17.73
CA LYS A 429 -27.11 6.06 -19.00
C LYS A 429 -26.95 5.19 -20.25
N ILE A 430 -26.21 4.09 -20.13
CA ILE A 430 -26.06 3.07 -21.18
C ILE A 430 -26.89 1.81 -20.87
N GLY A 431 -27.91 1.93 -20.03
CA GLY A 431 -28.85 0.89 -19.72
C GLY A 431 -28.35 -0.25 -18.83
N ILE A 432 -27.16 -0.17 -18.27
CA ILE A 432 -26.60 -1.20 -17.37
C ILE A 432 -27.07 -0.93 -15.94
N LYS A 433 -27.62 -1.95 -15.26
CA LYS A 433 -27.94 -1.88 -13.84
C LYS A 433 -26.72 -2.27 -13.00
N VAL A 434 -26.30 -1.39 -12.08
CA VAL A 434 -25.19 -1.65 -11.15
C VAL A 434 -25.72 -1.72 -9.73
N ASP A 435 -25.50 -2.84 -9.07
CA ASP A 435 -25.78 -3.03 -7.65
C ASP A 435 -24.52 -2.67 -6.86
N PHE A 436 -24.40 -1.38 -6.49
CA PHE A 436 -23.24 -0.85 -5.79
C PHE A 436 -23.32 -1.13 -4.30
N SER A 437 -22.25 -1.74 -3.73
CA SER A 437 -22.21 -2.16 -2.32
C SER A 437 -20.81 -1.97 -1.73
N PRO A 438 -20.59 -0.93 -0.91
CA PRO A 438 -19.41 -0.86 -0.04
C PRO A 438 -19.45 -1.98 1.01
N ILE A 439 -18.34 -2.72 1.17
CA ILE A 439 -18.21 -3.83 2.13
C ILE A 439 -16.95 -3.67 2.99
N ASN A 440 -16.88 -4.38 4.11
CA ASN A 440 -15.68 -4.38 4.96
C ASN A 440 -14.44 -4.75 4.15
N PHE A 441 -13.32 -4.03 4.37
CA PHE A 441 -12.08 -4.20 3.59
C PHE A 441 -11.55 -5.64 3.63
N ASN A 442 -11.63 -6.30 4.78
CA ASN A 442 -11.14 -7.68 4.92
C ASN A 442 -11.98 -8.68 4.14
N VAL A 443 -13.30 -8.48 4.12
CA VAL A 443 -14.23 -9.26 3.32
C VAL A 443 -13.97 -9.02 1.83
N LEU A 444 -13.66 -7.78 1.46
CA LEU A 444 -13.30 -7.44 0.08
C LEU A 444 -12.02 -8.17 -0.35
N VAL A 445 -10.94 -8.08 0.44
CA VAL A 445 -9.67 -8.76 0.16
C VAL A 445 -9.85 -10.27 0.08
N ASP A 446 -10.65 -10.86 0.98
CA ASP A 446 -10.97 -12.30 0.93
C ASP A 446 -11.69 -12.68 -0.36
N ARG A 447 -12.68 -11.89 -0.78
CA ARG A 447 -13.38 -12.13 -2.07
C ARG A 447 -12.43 -12.06 -3.26
N LEU A 448 -11.52 -11.10 -3.30
CA LEU A 448 -10.58 -10.91 -4.40
C LEU A 448 -9.49 -11.99 -4.46
N SER A 449 -9.06 -12.53 -3.31
CA SER A 449 -7.87 -13.40 -3.23
C SER A 449 -8.21 -14.87 -3.01
N ASN A 450 -9.26 -15.18 -2.24
CA ASN A 450 -9.55 -16.54 -1.77
C ASN A 450 -10.83 -17.12 -2.38
N SER A 451 -11.99 -16.53 -2.09
CA SER A 451 -13.28 -17.06 -2.58
C SER A 451 -13.47 -16.81 -4.07
N LEU A 452 -12.96 -15.71 -4.58
CA LEU A 452 -13.12 -15.21 -5.96
C LEU A 452 -14.60 -14.97 -6.35
N ASP A 453 -15.47 -14.78 -5.35
CA ASP A 453 -16.91 -14.53 -5.49
C ASP A 453 -17.17 -13.02 -5.60
N TRP A 454 -17.05 -12.49 -6.81
CA TRP A 454 -17.27 -11.08 -7.13
C TRP A 454 -17.48 -10.88 -8.64
N ASP A 455 -18.20 -9.84 -9.04
CA ASP A 455 -18.45 -9.46 -10.44
C ASP A 455 -17.50 -8.33 -10.89
N CYS A 456 -17.53 -7.22 -10.17
CA CYS A 456 -16.74 -6.01 -10.43
C CYS A 456 -16.32 -5.36 -9.12
N PHE A 457 -15.11 -4.81 -9.06
CA PHE A 457 -14.65 -4.07 -7.90
C PHE A 457 -14.02 -2.73 -8.27
N LEU A 458 -14.11 -1.78 -7.34
CA LEU A 458 -13.44 -0.48 -7.38
C LEU A 458 -12.39 -0.43 -6.27
N LEU A 459 -11.14 -0.37 -6.64
CA LEU A 459 -9.98 -0.23 -5.75
C LEU A 459 -8.87 0.59 -6.41
N GLY A 460 -7.68 0.51 -5.84
CA GLY A 460 -6.43 1.04 -6.38
C GLY A 460 -5.25 0.27 -5.83
N PHE A 461 -4.15 0.30 -6.56
CA PHE A 461 -2.86 -0.19 -6.10
C PHE A 461 -1.97 0.97 -5.68
N THR A 462 -1.02 0.71 -4.81
CA THR A 462 0.14 1.58 -4.59
C THR A 462 1.02 1.56 -5.83
N GLY A 463 1.76 2.61 -6.08
CA GLY A 463 2.66 2.71 -7.22
C GLY A 463 4.05 3.18 -6.82
N GLY A 464 5.00 3.01 -7.73
CA GLY A 464 6.40 3.40 -7.59
C GLY A 464 6.99 3.91 -8.89
N ASN A 465 8.29 4.15 -8.89
CA ASN A 465 9.03 4.55 -10.10
C ASN A 465 9.38 3.35 -10.99
N GLU A 466 9.57 2.17 -10.38
CA GLU A 466 10.02 0.96 -11.05
C GLU A 466 8.80 0.13 -11.53
N PRO A 467 8.59 -0.02 -12.85
CA PRO A 467 7.45 -0.77 -13.37
C PRO A 467 7.41 -2.24 -12.92
N ASN A 468 8.57 -2.85 -12.70
CA ASN A 468 8.65 -4.25 -12.28
C ASN A 468 8.06 -4.51 -10.88
N ASP A 469 7.83 -3.47 -10.08
CA ASP A 469 7.06 -3.56 -8.83
C ASP A 469 5.64 -4.06 -9.07
N GLY A 470 5.11 -3.84 -10.28
CA GLY A 470 3.83 -4.35 -10.77
C GLY A 470 3.86 -5.79 -11.30
N ALA A 471 4.97 -6.51 -11.25
CA ALA A 471 5.08 -7.88 -11.78
C ALA A 471 4.06 -8.84 -11.15
N ASN A 472 3.75 -8.67 -9.87
CA ASN A 472 2.72 -9.42 -9.15
C ASN A 472 1.30 -9.22 -9.67
N VAL A 473 1.05 -8.12 -10.40
CA VAL A 473 -0.23 -7.82 -11.06
C VAL A 473 -0.24 -8.37 -12.49
N TRP A 474 0.91 -8.33 -13.18
CA TRP A 474 0.97 -8.58 -14.62
C TRP A 474 1.45 -9.96 -15.04
N PHE A 475 2.13 -10.71 -14.16
CA PHE A 475 2.36 -12.13 -14.42
C PHE A 475 1.04 -12.91 -14.29
N THR A 476 0.80 -13.85 -15.19
CA THR A 476 -0.42 -14.67 -15.20
C THR A 476 -0.57 -15.56 -13.97
N ASP A 477 0.49 -15.75 -13.20
CA ASP A 477 0.51 -16.45 -11.91
C ASP A 477 0.87 -15.50 -10.75
N GLY A 478 0.80 -14.19 -11.00
CA GLY A 478 1.11 -13.17 -10.02
C GLY A 478 0.11 -13.16 -8.85
N SER A 479 0.62 -12.81 -7.68
CA SER A 479 -0.16 -12.85 -6.43
C SER A 479 -1.31 -11.83 -6.38
N LEU A 480 -1.30 -10.82 -7.25
CA LEU A 480 -2.32 -9.77 -7.38
C LEU A 480 -2.90 -9.66 -8.81
N HIS A 481 -2.84 -10.72 -9.61
CA HIS A 481 -3.47 -10.78 -10.94
C HIS A 481 -5.00 -10.87 -10.83
N SER A 482 -5.60 -9.88 -10.15
CA SER A 482 -6.94 -9.96 -9.53
C SER A 482 -8.05 -10.23 -10.53
N PHE A 483 -7.99 -9.68 -11.76
CA PHE A 483 -9.04 -9.85 -12.77
C PHE A 483 -9.12 -11.29 -13.30
N ASN A 484 -8.05 -12.09 -13.16
CA ASN A 484 -8.01 -13.52 -13.54
C ASN A 484 -7.11 -14.29 -12.56
N GLN A 485 -7.39 -14.14 -11.25
CA GLN A 485 -6.55 -14.62 -10.16
C GLN A 485 -6.41 -16.14 -10.15
N LYS A 486 -5.18 -16.64 -10.04
CA LYS A 486 -4.90 -18.04 -9.68
C LYS A 486 -5.18 -18.31 -8.20
N PRO A 487 -5.39 -19.58 -7.82
CA PRO A 487 -5.51 -19.94 -6.41
C PRO A 487 -4.26 -19.50 -5.63
N GLN A 488 -4.48 -18.95 -4.44
CA GLN A 488 -3.38 -18.71 -3.50
C GLN A 488 -2.72 -20.05 -3.07
N PRO A 489 -1.45 -20.04 -2.67
CA PRO A 489 -0.79 -21.24 -2.16
C PRO A 489 -1.61 -21.93 -1.07
N GLY A 490 -1.89 -23.22 -1.25
CA GLY A 490 -2.71 -24.03 -0.33
C GLY A 490 -4.23 -23.91 -0.51
N ALA A 491 -4.72 -23.03 -1.40
CA ALA A 491 -6.14 -22.96 -1.76
C ALA A 491 -6.51 -24.05 -2.78
N GLN A 492 -7.82 -24.36 -2.85
CA GLN A 492 -8.32 -25.33 -3.81
C GLN A 492 -8.08 -24.89 -5.28
N PRO A 493 -7.69 -25.82 -6.17
CA PRO A 493 -7.40 -25.52 -7.56
C PRO A 493 -8.63 -25.03 -8.31
N ILE A 494 -8.39 -24.21 -9.34
CA ILE A 494 -9.40 -23.76 -10.31
C ILE A 494 -9.27 -24.63 -11.55
N GLN A 495 -10.40 -25.20 -11.99
CA GLN A 495 -10.47 -26.01 -13.20
C GLN A 495 -10.94 -25.16 -14.37
N GLY A 496 -10.37 -25.35 -15.56
CA GLY A 496 -10.77 -24.66 -16.78
C GLY A 496 -10.46 -23.16 -16.83
N GLN A 497 -9.54 -22.66 -15.98
CA GLN A 497 -9.05 -21.27 -16.05
C GLN A 497 -8.29 -21.04 -17.36
N ILE A 498 -8.60 -19.97 -18.06
CA ILE A 498 -7.99 -19.61 -19.35
C ILE A 498 -7.23 -18.29 -19.17
N PHE A 499 -5.98 -18.26 -19.61
CA PHE A 499 -5.19 -17.03 -19.77
C PHE A 499 -5.13 -16.67 -21.24
N THR A 500 -5.57 -15.46 -21.57
CA THR A 500 -5.61 -14.96 -22.94
C THR A 500 -4.22 -14.64 -23.48
N ASP A 501 -4.10 -14.47 -24.80
CA ASP A 501 -2.80 -14.17 -25.43
C ASP A 501 -2.27 -12.79 -25.04
N TRP A 502 -3.16 -11.80 -24.83
CA TRP A 502 -2.73 -10.48 -24.39
C TRP A 502 -2.22 -10.49 -22.93
N GLU A 503 -2.77 -11.33 -22.03
CA GLU A 503 -2.22 -11.51 -20.66
C GLU A 503 -0.81 -12.08 -20.72
N LYS A 504 -0.61 -13.14 -21.52
CA LYS A 504 0.72 -13.75 -21.74
C LYS A 504 1.69 -12.78 -22.39
N GLN A 505 1.20 -11.93 -23.32
CA GLN A 505 2.02 -10.91 -23.98
C GLN A 505 2.50 -9.84 -22.98
N ILE A 506 1.62 -9.35 -22.10
CA ILE A 506 2.01 -8.41 -21.03
C ILE A 506 3.04 -9.06 -20.11
N ALA A 507 2.79 -10.27 -19.62
CA ALA A 507 3.72 -10.99 -18.77
C ALA A 507 5.10 -11.14 -19.43
N ASN A 508 5.15 -11.48 -20.73
CA ASN A 508 6.41 -11.58 -21.47
C ASN A 508 7.11 -10.23 -21.65
N LEU A 509 6.36 -9.14 -21.87
CA LEU A 509 6.94 -7.78 -21.95
C LEU A 509 7.51 -7.33 -20.60
N TYR A 510 6.88 -7.70 -19.47
CA TYR A 510 7.44 -7.45 -18.14
C TYR A 510 8.77 -8.17 -17.94
N ILE A 511 8.89 -9.43 -18.40
CA ILE A 511 10.15 -10.16 -18.38
C ILE A 511 11.21 -9.47 -19.26
N GLN A 512 10.84 -9.05 -20.48
CA GLN A 512 11.75 -8.35 -21.38
C GLN A 512 12.19 -7.00 -20.82
N GLY A 513 11.25 -6.21 -20.26
CA GLY A 513 11.53 -4.93 -19.64
C GLY A 513 12.42 -5.02 -18.39
N ALA A 514 12.25 -6.09 -17.61
CA ALA A 514 13.14 -6.36 -16.50
C ALA A 514 14.56 -6.78 -16.93
N LYS A 515 14.71 -7.43 -18.08
CA LYS A 515 16.00 -7.86 -18.63
C LYS A 515 16.77 -6.73 -19.33
N GLU A 516 16.07 -5.76 -19.92
CA GLU A 516 16.67 -4.67 -20.68
C GLU A 516 17.36 -3.67 -19.74
N LEU A 517 18.64 -3.41 -19.94
CA LEU A 517 19.46 -2.50 -19.13
C LEU A 517 19.49 -1.07 -19.68
N ASP A 518 19.28 -0.90 -20.99
CA ASP A 518 19.19 0.41 -21.61
C ASP A 518 17.85 1.06 -21.26
N PHE A 519 17.90 2.24 -20.67
CA PHE A 519 16.70 2.93 -20.16
C PHE A 519 15.66 3.23 -21.24
N GLU A 520 16.09 3.71 -22.42
CA GLU A 520 15.14 4.09 -23.48
C GLU A 520 14.49 2.86 -24.15
N LYS A 521 15.25 1.79 -24.35
CA LYS A 521 14.69 0.52 -24.83
C LYS A 521 13.73 -0.08 -23.81
N ARG A 522 14.10 -0.04 -22.54
CA ARG A 522 13.28 -0.50 -21.43
C ARG A 522 11.97 0.27 -21.36
N LYS A 523 12.03 1.60 -21.47
CA LYS A 523 10.86 2.49 -21.53
C LYS A 523 9.95 2.15 -22.71
N ALA A 524 10.52 1.89 -23.90
CA ALA A 524 9.73 1.49 -25.07
C ALA A 524 8.97 0.17 -24.85
N ILE A 525 9.57 -0.79 -24.13
CA ILE A 525 8.90 -2.05 -23.76
C ILE A 525 7.72 -1.77 -22.84
N TYR A 526 7.90 -0.97 -21.79
CA TYR A 526 6.79 -0.64 -20.86
C TYR A 526 5.73 0.29 -21.50
N ASN A 527 6.10 1.13 -22.47
CA ASN A 527 5.09 1.86 -23.26
C ASN A 527 4.18 0.87 -24.02
N LYS A 528 4.76 -0.20 -24.58
CA LYS A 528 3.96 -1.24 -25.25
C LYS A 528 3.04 -1.99 -24.27
N THR A 529 3.47 -2.25 -23.03
CA THR A 529 2.56 -2.84 -22.02
C THR A 529 1.38 -1.92 -21.73
N GLN A 530 1.63 -0.63 -21.51
CA GLN A 530 0.58 0.37 -21.25
C GLN A 530 -0.45 0.43 -22.40
N GLN A 531 0.02 0.35 -23.65
CA GLN A 531 -0.86 0.32 -24.84
C GLN A 531 -1.75 -0.93 -24.86
N ILE A 532 -1.20 -2.11 -24.58
CA ILE A 532 -1.96 -3.37 -24.53
C ILE A 532 -2.97 -3.32 -23.37
N ILE A 533 -2.55 -2.86 -22.20
CA ILE A 533 -3.42 -2.72 -21.02
C ILE A 533 -4.59 -1.77 -21.32
N SER A 534 -4.30 -0.62 -21.94
CA SER A 534 -5.33 0.34 -22.37
C SER A 534 -6.26 -0.24 -23.43
N GLN A 535 -5.76 -1.07 -24.35
CA GLN A 535 -6.56 -1.70 -25.39
C GLN A 535 -7.54 -2.72 -24.83
N TYR A 536 -7.07 -3.62 -23.93
CA TYR A 536 -7.84 -4.77 -23.43
C TYR A 536 -8.58 -4.52 -22.13
N LEU A 537 -8.24 -3.45 -21.40
CA LEU A 537 -8.94 -2.97 -20.21
C LEU A 537 -9.19 -4.04 -19.14
N PRO A 538 -8.19 -4.79 -18.68
CA PRO A 538 -8.35 -5.61 -17.48
C PRO A 538 -8.65 -4.73 -16.26
N TYR A 539 -8.08 -3.53 -16.24
CA TYR A 539 -8.40 -2.44 -15.33
C TYR A 539 -8.83 -1.21 -16.14
N ILE A 540 -9.96 -0.63 -15.79
CA ILE A 540 -10.45 0.64 -16.32
C ILE A 540 -10.01 1.71 -15.36
N TYR A 541 -8.91 2.41 -15.67
CA TYR A 541 -8.36 3.47 -14.83
C TYR A 541 -9.28 4.69 -14.81
N LEU A 542 -9.30 5.38 -13.67
CA LEU A 542 -10.27 6.45 -13.40
C LEU A 542 -9.57 7.80 -13.21
N VAL A 543 -9.21 8.13 -11.99
CA VAL A 543 -8.62 9.41 -11.61
C VAL A 543 -7.39 9.18 -10.77
N ASN A 544 -6.35 9.96 -11.06
CA ASN A 544 -5.15 10.06 -10.24
C ASN A 544 -5.27 11.33 -9.37
N PRO A 545 -5.58 11.20 -8.07
CA PRO A 545 -5.68 12.35 -7.19
C PRO A 545 -4.32 13.00 -6.94
N TYR A 546 -4.29 14.29 -6.61
CA TYR A 546 -3.06 14.91 -6.13
C TYR A 546 -2.70 14.39 -4.74
N SER A 547 -1.42 14.06 -4.56
CA SER A 547 -0.86 13.67 -3.26
C SER A 547 -0.67 14.93 -2.42
N MET A 548 -1.55 15.15 -1.45
CA MET A 548 -1.51 16.32 -0.60
C MET A 548 -1.61 15.96 0.88
N THR A 549 -0.83 16.66 1.69
CA THR A 549 -0.82 16.47 3.15
C THR A 549 -0.72 17.83 3.84
N ALA A 550 -1.59 18.09 4.81
CA ALA A 550 -1.45 19.20 5.72
C ALA A 550 -0.62 18.75 6.93
N MET A 551 0.43 19.51 7.24
CA MET A 551 1.37 19.21 8.32
C MET A 551 1.56 20.45 9.20
N SER A 552 1.52 20.26 10.51
CA SER A 552 1.81 21.30 11.50
C SER A 552 3.19 21.90 11.26
N ASN A 553 3.31 23.24 11.31
CA ASN A 553 4.59 23.93 11.15
C ASN A 553 5.56 23.71 12.32
N ARG A 554 5.11 23.02 13.38
CA ARG A 554 6.04 22.53 14.41
C ARG A 554 6.93 21.37 13.94
N ILE A 555 6.56 20.72 12.80
CA ILE A 555 7.41 19.69 12.17
C ILE A 555 8.42 20.39 11.27
N GLU A 556 9.67 20.38 11.67
CA GLU A 556 10.78 20.98 10.92
C GLU A 556 11.51 19.95 10.08
N GLY A 557 12.10 20.37 8.95
CA GLY A 557 12.88 19.51 8.06
C GLY A 557 12.06 18.71 7.05
N VAL A 558 10.77 19.02 6.89
CA VAL A 558 9.86 18.35 5.92
C VAL A 558 10.37 18.54 4.50
N LYS A 559 10.50 17.42 3.78
CA LYS A 559 10.78 17.34 2.35
C LYS A 559 9.70 16.48 1.71
N TYR A 560 8.73 17.10 1.08
CA TYR A 560 7.54 16.40 0.57
C TYR A 560 7.72 15.94 -0.87
N SER A 561 7.27 14.73 -1.18
CA SER A 561 7.09 14.23 -2.54
C SER A 561 5.83 13.35 -2.63
N ALA A 562 5.26 13.20 -3.83
CA ALA A 562 4.12 12.31 -4.02
C ALA A 562 4.47 10.82 -3.76
N LEU A 563 5.73 10.43 -3.97
CA LEU A 563 6.21 9.06 -3.77
C LEU A 563 6.42 8.74 -2.28
N GLY A 564 7.08 9.62 -1.55
CA GLY A 564 7.50 9.36 -0.17
C GLY A 564 6.64 10.03 0.90
N GLY A 565 5.71 10.91 0.52
CA GLY A 565 4.97 11.73 1.49
C GLY A 565 5.85 12.73 2.22
N GLY A 566 5.45 13.11 3.43
CA GLY A 566 6.19 14.04 4.29
C GLY A 566 7.05 13.38 5.37
N PHE A 567 6.98 12.05 5.51
CA PHE A 567 7.62 11.31 6.60
C PHE A 567 8.69 10.29 6.15
N TRP A 568 9.06 10.29 4.86
CA TRP A 568 10.09 9.37 4.34
C TRP A 568 11.47 9.57 4.97
N ASN A 569 11.74 10.75 5.50
CA ASN A 569 12.97 11.11 6.22
C ASN A 569 12.69 11.38 7.71
N ILE A 570 11.74 10.66 8.30
CA ILE A 570 11.22 10.90 9.66
C ILE A 570 12.34 10.93 10.72
N GLU A 571 13.42 10.20 10.50
CA GLU A 571 14.55 10.20 11.41
C GLU A 571 15.27 11.55 11.51
N LYS A 572 15.13 12.41 10.47
CA LYS A 572 15.74 13.75 10.39
C LYS A 572 14.79 14.87 10.78
N LEU A 573 13.49 14.57 10.95
CA LEU A 573 12.51 15.57 11.34
C LEU A 573 12.70 15.96 12.80
N GLN A 574 12.41 17.23 13.12
CA GLN A 574 12.43 17.77 14.46
C GLN A 574 11.07 18.36 14.80
N LEU A 575 10.79 18.49 16.09
CA LEU A 575 9.59 19.17 16.57
C LEU A 575 10.01 20.45 17.28
N ALA A 576 9.50 21.58 16.81
CA ALA A 576 9.57 22.82 17.57
C ALA A 576 8.58 22.77 18.77
N ASP A 577 8.88 23.51 19.82
CA ASP A 577 8.01 23.63 20.96
C ASP A 577 6.62 24.12 20.56
N LYS A 578 5.57 23.59 21.19
CA LYS A 578 4.21 24.09 20.99
C LYS A 578 4.15 25.54 21.51
N LYS A 579 3.97 26.48 20.58
CA LYS A 579 3.73 27.88 20.91
C LYS A 579 2.31 28.11 21.38
#